data_6946fe49c89f7e758c6417a38229350e
#
_entry.id   6946fe49c89f7e758c6417a38229350e
#
_cell.length_a   1.000
_cell.length_b   1.000
_cell.length_c   1.000
_cell.angle_alpha   90.00
_cell.angle_beta   90.00
_cell.angle_gamma   90.00
#
_symmetry.space_group_name_H-M   'P 1'
#
loop_
_entity.id
_entity.type
_entity.pdbx_description
1 polymer ?
#
loop_
_entity_poly.entity_id
_entity_poly.type
_entity_poly.pdbx_seq_one_letter_code
_entity_poly.pdbx_strand_id
1 'polypeptide(L)'
;MSLLIVGCGPVGMTLAGLLAQRGEAVQVIDKRLELSTLPRGIAVNQASLAVFDQLGIGAQLDALGLRVPRMNLYRRRAYFADINFHQLDIARPHFFHLTQDVIERALYQRISELGVSIRQGLELQALQETPTGVVATCTHPDGTEERIFADHVIACDGGNSTARRLLDIPVDQVMYAGYFVVADVSFDTLPLANDEMHCFCGVDGYLMIVPIPGGSYRVIASFPGEDPQSGFDAAFIERIIREMTPIAANVQHLHWITHSAFGHRIASRARVGRVFFAGDAWHQFSPIGGTNMNLGIEDAAVLARAILARDL
;
A
#
# COMPACT_ATOMS: atom_id res chain seq x y z
N MET A 1 24.90 -2.05 13.49
CA MET A 1 23.68 -1.76 14.30
C MET A 1 22.70 -2.88 14.07
N SER A 2 22.05 -3.38 15.12
CA SER A 2 20.97 -4.39 14.99
C SER A 2 19.62 -3.69 14.88
N LEU A 3 18.82 -4.03 13.88
CA LEU A 3 17.56 -3.37 13.57
C LEU A 3 16.43 -4.41 13.50
N LEU A 4 15.37 -4.17 14.26
CA LEU A 4 14.15 -4.96 14.18
C LEU A 4 13.06 -4.17 13.45
N ILE A 5 12.59 -4.71 12.34
CA ILE A 5 11.46 -4.17 11.58
C ILE A 5 10.23 -5.01 11.91
N VAL A 6 9.16 -4.37 12.37
CA VAL A 6 7.88 -4.99 12.67
C VAL A 6 6.92 -4.73 11.52
N GLY A 7 6.59 -5.78 10.79
CA GLY A 7 5.73 -5.74 9.60
C GLY A 7 6.48 -6.07 8.30
N CYS A 8 6.11 -7.18 7.67
CA CYS A 8 6.62 -7.67 6.39
C CYS A 8 5.70 -7.26 5.23
N GLY A 9 5.28 -5.99 5.23
CA GLY A 9 4.58 -5.35 4.11
C GLY A 9 5.56 -4.60 3.20
N PRO A 10 5.06 -3.90 2.15
CA PRO A 10 5.91 -3.21 1.17
C PRO A 10 6.90 -2.24 1.82
N VAL A 11 6.47 -1.51 2.85
CA VAL A 11 7.28 -0.50 3.55
C VAL A 11 8.41 -1.16 4.34
N GLY A 12 8.08 -2.17 5.18
CA GLY A 12 9.07 -2.87 5.99
C GLY A 12 10.09 -3.62 5.15
N MET A 13 9.65 -4.29 4.08
CA MET A 13 10.55 -5.00 3.17
C MET A 13 11.44 -4.05 2.37
N THR A 14 10.91 -2.89 1.94
CA THR A 14 11.71 -1.85 1.27
C THR A 14 12.80 -1.33 2.19
N LEU A 15 12.45 -0.99 3.42
CA LEU A 15 13.42 -0.54 4.43
C LEU A 15 14.48 -1.60 4.71
N ALA A 16 14.05 -2.85 4.92
CA ALA A 16 14.95 -3.98 5.16
C ALA A 16 15.96 -4.16 4.03
N GLY A 17 15.50 -4.11 2.78
CA GLY A 17 16.35 -4.24 1.61
C GLY A 17 17.37 -3.12 1.48
N LEU A 18 16.95 -1.86 1.66
CA LEU A 18 17.84 -0.70 1.58
C LEU A 18 18.95 -0.73 2.65
N LEU A 19 18.61 -1.18 3.85
CA LEU A 19 19.57 -1.30 4.97
C LEU A 19 20.51 -2.51 4.78
N ALA A 20 19.97 -3.66 4.41
CA ALA A 20 20.75 -4.88 4.19
C ALA A 20 21.76 -4.73 3.03
N GLN A 21 21.41 -4.03 1.95
CA GLN A 21 22.36 -3.70 0.86
C GLN A 21 23.58 -2.91 1.34
N ARG A 22 23.51 -2.26 2.49
CA ARG A 22 24.58 -1.47 3.10
C ARG A 22 25.24 -2.18 4.29
N GLY A 23 24.91 -3.47 4.49
CA GLY A 23 25.56 -4.31 5.50
C GLY A 23 25.00 -4.14 6.92
N GLU A 24 23.87 -3.49 7.10
CA GLU A 24 23.23 -3.44 8.42
C GLU A 24 22.58 -4.79 8.77
N ALA A 25 22.67 -5.17 10.04
CA ALA A 25 22.02 -6.38 10.54
C ALA A 25 20.53 -6.12 10.77
N VAL A 26 19.69 -6.66 9.87
CA VAL A 26 18.24 -6.43 9.86
C VAL A 26 17.49 -7.73 10.09
N GLN A 27 16.54 -7.70 11.01
CA GLN A 27 15.53 -8.74 11.20
C GLN A 27 14.15 -8.17 10.95
N VAL A 28 13.30 -8.91 10.22
CA VAL A 28 11.90 -8.57 9.96
C VAL A 28 11.01 -9.59 10.65
N ILE A 29 10.00 -9.12 11.39
CA ILE A 29 8.96 -9.98 11.97
C ILE A 29 7.59 -9.58 11.41
N ASP A 30 6.69 -10.54 11.23
CA ASP A 30 5.29 -10.30 10.89
C ASP A 30 4.41 -11.33 11.58
N LYS A 31 3.26 -10.92 12.11
CA LYS A 31 2.29 -11.82 12.73
C LYS A 31 1.60 -12.75 11.73
N ARG A 32 1.57 -12.39 10.44
CA ARG A 32 1.05 -13.26 9.38
C ARG A 32 2.02 -14.41 9.13
N LEU A 33 1.46 -15.58 8.87
CA LEU A 33 2.23 -16.78 8.52
C LEU A 33 2.76 -16.74 7.09
N GLU A 34 2.09 -15.96 6.21
CA GLU A 34 2.39 -15.87 4.78
C GLU A 34 2.23 -14.43 4.29
N LEU A 35 2.76 -14.13 3.12
CA LEU A 35 2.52 -12.87 2.44
C LEU A 35 1.04 -12.72 2.08
N SER A 36 0.59 -11.47 1.98
CA SER A 36 -0.77 -11.20 1.51
C SER A 36 -0.91 -11.55 0.03
N THR A 37 -2.00 -12.20 -0.32
CA THR A 37 -2.42 -12.43 -1.70
C THR A 37 -3.41 -11.38 -2.20
N LEU A 38 -3.76 -10.41 -1.34
CA LEU A 38 -4.75 -9.40 -1.68
C LEU A 38 -4.12 -8.27 -2.52
N PRO A 39 -4.71 -7.93 -3.67
CA PRO A 39 -4.16 -6.95 -4.61
C PRO A 39 -4.46 -5.50 -4.20
N ARG A 40 -4.23 -5.13 -2.94
CA ARG A 40 -4.70 -3.87 -2.31
C ARG A 40 -4.32 -2.61 -3.09
N GLY A 41 -3.06 -2.21 -3.06
CA GLY A 41 -2.53 -1.08 -3.83
C GLY A 41 -2.23 -1.47 -5.27
N ILE A 42 -2.40 -0.53 -6.22
CA ILE A 42 -2.04 -0.77 -7.63
C ILE A 42 -1.19 0.34 -8.24
N ALA A 43 -1.31 1.56 -7.75
CA ALA A 43 -0.59 2.69 -8.31
C ALA A 43 0.82 2.78 -7.72
N VAL A 44 1.83 2.85 -8.56
CA VAL A 44 3.22 3.06 -8.17
C VAL A 44 3.72 4.36 -8.80
N ASN A 45 4.19 5.27 -7.97
CA ASN A 45 4.69 6.56 -8.43
C ASN A 45 6.19 6.51 -8.80
N GLN A 46 6.67 7.60 -9.39
CA GLN A 46 8.06 7.74 -9.84
C GLN A 46 9.09 7.55 -8.71
N ALA A 47 8.79 8.08 -7.52
CA ALA A 47 9.68 7.98 -6.37
C ALA A 47 9.82 6.52 -5.90
N SER A 48 8.70 5.81 -5.81
CA SER A 48 8.70 4.37 -5.47
C SER A 48 9.44 3.54 -6.52
N LEU A 49 9.23 3.83 -7.83
CA LEU A 49 9.97 3.15 -8.90
C LEU A 49 11.48 3.37 -8.79
N ALA A 50 11.92 4.59 -8.46
CA ALA A 50 13.34 4.87 -8.23
C ALA A 50 13.92 4.10 -7.04
N VAL A 51 13.14 3.91 -5.97
CA VAL A 51 13.54 3.07 -4.83
C VAL A 51 13.64 1.60 -5.23
N PHE A 52 12.71 1.10 -6.04
CA PHE A 52 12.76 -0.27 -6.57
C PHE A 52 13.94 -0.49 -7.52
N ASP A 53 14.31 0.52 -8.32
CA ASP A 53 15.55 0.50 -9.12
C ASP A 53 16.78 0.39 -8.22
N GLN A 54 16.84 1.18 -7.14
CA GLN A 54 17.93 1.11 -6.16
C GLN A 54 18.01 -0.26 -5.48
N LEU A 55 16.88 -0.91 -5.23
CA LEU A 55 16.83 -2.27 -4.69
C LEU A 55 17.23 -3.34 -5.71
N GLY A 56 17.29 -3.01 -7.00
CA GLY A 56 17.62 -3.92 -8.08
C GLY A 56 16.45 -4.77 -8.58
N ILE A 57 15.21 -4.43 -8.21
CA ILE A 57 13.99 -5.12 -8.66
C ILE A 57 13.19 -4.32 -9.69
N GLY A 58 13.60 -3.10 -10.02
CA GLY A 58 12.86 -2.21 -10.90
C GLY A 58 12.57 -2.80 -12.27
N ALA A 59 13.56 -3.43 -12.93
CA ALA A 59 13.37 -4.07 -14.23
C ALA A 59 12.39 -5.26 -14.19
N GLN A 60 12.42 -6.04 -13.11
CA GLN A 60 11.47 -7.15 -12.90
C GLN A 60 10.04 -6.61 -12.77
N LEU A 61 9.83 -5.56 -11.97
CA LEU A 61 8.51 -4.97 -11.78
C LEU A 61 8.02 -4.29 -13.05
N ASP A 62 8.90 -3.62 -13.79
CA ASP A 62 8.58 -2.94 -15.05
C ASP A 62 8.09 -3.92 -16.13
N ALA A 63 8.61 -5.14 -16.13
CA ALA A 63 8.17 -6.21 -17.04
C ALA A 63 6.77 -6.78 -16.70
N LEU A 64 6.34 -6.65 -15.44
CA LEU A 64 5.07 -7.19 -14.94
C LEU A 64 3.96 -6.14 -14.87
N GLY A 65 4.32 -4.88 -14.84
CA GLY A 65 3.38 -3.79 -14.66
C GLY A 65 2.79 -3.24 -15.95
N LEU A 66 1.76 -2.43 -15.79
CA LEU A 66 1.08 -1.75 -16.88
C LEU A 66 1.39 -0.25 -16.86
N ARG A 67 1.85 0.28 -18.00
CA ARG A 67 2.05 1.72 -18.19
C ARG A 67 0.76 2.34 -18.69
N VAL A 68 0.22 3.28 -17.94
CA VAL A 68 -1.02 3.98 -18.25
C VAL A 68 -0.69 5.41 -18.65
N PRO A 69 -0.80 5.74 -19.95
CA PRO A 69 -0.37 7.03 -20.47
C PRO A 69 -1.36 8.16 -20.23
N ARG A 70 -2.62 7.84 -19.90
CA ARG A 70 -3.69 8.83 -19.86
C ARG A 70 -4.73 8.55 -18.78
N MET A 71 -5.26 9.62 -18.19
CA MET A 71 -6.45 9.60 -17.37
C MET A 71 -7.52 10.47 -18.01
N ASN A 72 -8.65 9.87 -18.38
CA ASN A 72 -9.81 10.55 -18.91
C ASN A 72 -10.76 10.96 -17.77
N LEU A 73 -11.19 12.21 -17.80
CA LEU A 73 -12.08 12.79 -16.81
C LEU A 73 -13.45 13.05 -17.41
N TYR A 74 -14.49 12.59 -16.73
CA TYR A 74 -15.89 12.75 -17.12
C TYR A 74 -16.64 13.49 -16.02
N ARG A 75 -17.50 14.42 -16.41
CA ARG A 75 -18.39 15.14 -15.51
C ARG A 75 -19.83 14.95 -15.97
N ARG A 76 -20.71 14.54 -15.05
CA ARG A 76 -22.12 14.22 -15.40
C ARG A 76 -22.23 13.32 -16.63
N ARG A 77 -21.43 12.25 -16.68
CA ARG A 77 -21.40 11.23 -17.75
C ARG A 77 -20.82 11.71 -19.10
N ALA A 78 -20.42 12.97 -19.24
CA ALA A 78 -19.81 13.51 -20.46
C ALA A 78 -18.30 13.67 -20.29
N TYR A 79 -17.53 13.35 -21.33
CA TYR A 79 -16.11 13.65 -21.38
C TYR A 79 -15.88 15.17 -21.16
N PHE A 80 -14.94 15.48 -20.29
CA PHE A 80 -14.67 16.84 -19.87
C PHE A 80 -13.22 17.25 -20.13
N ALA A 81 -12.27 16.39 -19.80
CA ALA A 81 -10.84 16.65 -19.96
C ALA A 81 -10.05 15.33 -19.88
N ASP A 82 -8.78 15.40 -20.19
CA ASP A 82 -7.84 14.32 -19.91
C ASP A 82 -6.52 14.86 -19.34
N ILE A 83 -5.81 13.99 -18.67
CA ILE A 83 -4.41 14.18 -18.26
C ILE A 83 -3.58 13.24 -19.11
N ASN A 84 -2.82 13.79 -20.05
CA ASN A 84 -1.87 13.04 -20.85
C ASN A 84 -0.49 13.08 -20.18
N PHE A 85 -0.10 11.99 -19.54
CA PHE A 85 1.16 11.91 -18.81
C PHE A 85 2.38 12.02 -19.71
N HIS A 86 2.29 11.66 -21.00
CA HIS A 86 3.39 11.84 -21.94
C HIS A 86 3.79 13.30 -22.18
N GLN A 87 2.94 14.25 -21.81
CA GLN A 87 3.25 15.69 -21.90
C GLN A 87 4.03 16.20 -20.67
N LEU A 88 4.23 15.36 -19.66
CA LEU A 88 5.00 15.73 -18.48
C LEU A 88 6.50 15.55 -18.76
N ASP A 89 7.29 16.53 -18.40
CA ASP A 89 8.76 16.49 -18.47
C ASP A 89 9.34 15.72 -17.27
N ILE A 90 9.11 14.42 -17.26
CA ILE A 90 9.58 13.50 -16.22
C ILE A 90 10.12 12.21 -16.85
N ALA A 91 10.99 11.51 -16.14
CA ALA A 91 11.70 10.33 -16.66
C ALA A 91 10.77 9.17 -17.09
N ARG A 92 9.65 9.00 -16.41
CA ARG A 92 8.64 7.96 -16.71
C ARG A 92 7.26 8.62 -16.82
N PRO A 93 6.90 9.19 -17.99
CA PRO A 93 5.70 9.99 -18.18
C PRO A 93 4.44 9.13 -18.34
N HIS A 94 4.15 8.30 -17.35
CA HIS A 94 2.97 7.44 -17.26
C HIS A 94 2.66 7.12 -15.81
N PHE A 95 1.42 6.78 -15.51
CA PHE A 95 1.10 6.04 -14.30
C PHE A 95 1.56 4.60 -14.47
N PHE A 96 2.06 4.01 -13.39
CA PHE A 96 2.49 2.62 -13.41
C PHE A 96 1.58 1.80 -12.48
N HIS A 97 0.91 0.80 -13.03
CA HIS A 97 0.02 -0.06 -12.29
C HIS A 97 0.61 -1.45 -12.12
N LEU A 98 0.70 -1.86 -10.88
CA LEU A 98 1.11 -3.20 -10.48
C LEU A 98 0.49 -3.51 -9.12
N THR A 99 -0.12 -4.68 -8.96
CA THR A 99 -0.79 -5.04 -7.73
C THR A 99 0.21 -5.23 -6.58
N GLN A 100 -0.19 -4.84 -5.39
CA GLN A 100 0.67 -4.84 -4.19
C GLN A 100 1.22 -6.23 -3.87
N ASP A 101 0.45 -7.29 -4.09
CA ASP A 101 0.88 -8.67 -3.86
C ASP A 101 2.05 -9.08 -4.77
N VAL A 102 2.11 -8.59 -6.01
CA VAL A 102 3.25 -8.80 -6.92
C VAL A 102 4.49 -8.06 -6.42
N ILE A 103 4.31 -6.81 -5.96
CA ILE A 103 5.38 -6.01 -5.38
C ILE A 103 5.92 -6.68 -4.10
N GLU A 104 5.02 -7.14 -3.22
CA GLU A 104 5.41 -7.84 -1.98
C GLU A 104 6.23 -9.09 -2.27
N ARG A 105 5.84 -9.90 -3.27
CA ARG A 105 6.63 -11.08 -3.67
C ARG A 105 8.03 -10.74 -4.16
N ALA A 106 8.16 -9.72 -5.01
CA ALA A 106 9.46 -9.28 -5.53
C ALA A 106 10.36 -8.73 -4.41
N LEU A 107 9.80 -7.92 -3.51
CA LEU A 107 10.51 -7.41 -2.33
C LEU A 107 10.95 -8.54 -1.39
N TYR A 108 10.06 -9.50 -1.11
CA TYR A 108 10.36 -10.64 -0.24
C TYR A 108 11.50 -11.50 -0.81
N GLN A 109 11.44 -11.80 -2.11
CA GLN A 109 12.54 -12.51 -2.78
C GLN A 109 13.85 -11.72 -2.64
N ARG A 110 13.80 -10.42 -2.91
CA ARG A 110 15.00 -9.58 -2.87
C ARG A 110 15.64 -9.50 -1.48
N ILE A 111 14.86 -9.30 -0.44
CA ILE A 111 15.40 -9.24 0.93
C ILE A 111 15.90 -10.60 1.41
N SER A 112 15.29 -11.71 0.94
CA SER A 112 15.80 -13.06 1.19
C SER A 112 17.17 -13.28 0.53
N GLU A 113 17.36 -12.85 -0.72
CA GLU A 113 18.64 -12.88 -1.42
C GLU A 113 19.74 -12.06 -0.71
N LEU A 114 19.34 -10.96 -0.05
CA LEU A 114 20.23 -10.12 0.75
C LEU A 114 20.52 -10.70 2.14
N GLY A 115 19.97 -11.87 2.47
CA GLY A 115 20.22 -12.54 3.74
C GLY A 115 19.49 -11.93 4.94
N VAL A 116 18.43 -11.15 4.72
CA VAL A 116 17.60 -10.62 5.79
C VAL A 116 16.89 -11.75 6.52
N SER A 117 16.96 -11.75 7.86
CA SER A 117 16.20 -12.69 8.68
C SER A 117 14.74 -12.32 8.70
N ILE A 118 13.87 -13.13 8.05
CA ILE A 118 12.43 -12.92 7.98
C ILE A 118 11.74 -13.98 8.83
N ARG A 119 10.94 -13.54 9.79
CA ARG A 119 10.24 -14.40 10.74
C ARG A 119 8.73 -14.10 10.70
N GLN A 120 8.02 -14.91 9.94
CA GLN A 120 6.56 -14.88 9.85
C GLN A 120 5.91 -15.66 11.00
N GLY A 121 4.68 -15.29 11.36
CA GLY A 121 3.96 -15.86 12.50
C GLY A 121 4.41 -15.30 13.85
N LEU A 122 5.26 -14.29 13.90
CA LEU A 122 5.76 -13.73 15.15
C LEU A 122 5.09 -12.38 15.45
N GLU A 123 4.25 -12.34 16.46
CA GLU A 123 3.45 -11.16 16.82
C GLU A 123 4.08 -10.36 17.95
N LEU A 124 4.29 -9.06 17.73
CA LEU A 124 4.76 -8.13 18.76
C LEU A 124 3.71 -7.98 19.86
N GLN A 125 4.13 -8.14 21.14
CA GLN A 125 3.28 -8.00 22.32
C GLN A 125 3.71 -6.87 23.25
N ALA A 126 5.03 -6.61 23.37
CA ALA A 126 5.54 -5.53 24.22
C ALA A 126 6.84 -4.93 23.65
N LEU A 127 7.09 -3.68 24.00
CA LEU A 127 8.32 -2.94 23.73
C LEU A 127 8.82 -2.36 25.03
N GLN A 128 10.06 -2.65 25.37
CA GLN A 128 10.74 -2.11 26.56
C GLN A 128 12.05 -1.45 26.13
N GLU A 129 12.12 -0.14 26.25
CA GLU A 129 13.37 0.59 26.00
C GLU A 129 14.35 0.37 27.15
N THR A 130 15.61 0.20 26.80
CA THR A 130 16.74 0.04 27.72
C THR A 130 17.80 1.09 27.41
N PRO A 131 18.80 1.32 28.26
CA PRO A 131 19.86 2.27 27.98
C PRO A 131 20.60 2.02 26.66
N THR A 132 20.68 0.76 26.22
CA THR A 132 21.46 0.36 25.03
C THR A 132 20.63 -0.01 23.81
N GLY A 133 19.31 -0.20 23.95
CA GLY A 133 18.44 -0.62 22.84
C GLY A 133 16.99 -0.81 23.26
N VAL A 134 16.27 -1.66 22.54
CA VAL A 134 14.88 -2.03 22.79
C VAL A 134 14.78 -3.55 22.91
N VAL A 135 14.05 -4.04 23.89
CA VAL A 135 13.63 -5.43 23.99
C VAL A 135 12.20 -5.53 23.47
N ALA A 136 11.99 -6.22 22.37
CA ALA A 136 10.69 -6.57 21.84
C ALA A 136 10.30 -7.96 22.37
N THR A 137 9.16 -8.07 23.05
CA THR A 137 8.56 -9.37 23.42
C THR A 137 7.57 -9.74 22.33
N CYS A 138 7.73 -10.93 21.78
CA CYS A 138 6.93 -11.44 20.67
C CYS A 138 6.35 -12.80 21.02
N THR A 139 5.21 -13.15 20.44
CA THR A 139 4.53 -14.44 20.64
C THR A 139 4.49 -15.21 19.34
N HIS A 140 4.86 -16.49 19.39
CA HIS A 140 4.71 -17.47 18.32
C HIS A 140 3.27 -17.98 18.21
N PRO A 141 2.89 -18.62 17.09
CA PRO A 141 1.54 -19.18 16.90
C PRO A 141 1.15 -20.25 17.93
N ASP A 142 2.15 -20.92 18.53
CA ASP A 142 1.96 -21.91 19.58
C ASP A 142 1.80 -21.31 21.00
N GLY A 143 1.85 -19.97 21.09
CA GLY A 143 1.74 -19.22 22.34
C GLY A 143 3.06 -19.05 23.11
N THR A 144 4.18 -19.58 22.61
CA THR A 144 5.48 -19.36 23.25
C THR A 144 5.97 -17.93 23.07
N GLU A 145 6.56 -17.38 24.10
CA GLU A 145 7.12 -16.04 24.08
C GLU A 145 8.61 -16.06 23.74
N GLU A 146 9.03 -15.06 23.00
CA GLU A 146 10.43 -14.79 22.68
C GLU A 146 10.76 -13.32 22.88
N ARG A 147 11.98 -13.04 23.34
CA ARG A 147 12.50 -11.68 23.47
C ARG A 147 13.59 -11.43 22.44
N ILE A 148 13.43 -10.36 21.67
CA ILE A 148 14.39 -9.91 20.65
C ILE A 148 14.96 -8.59 21.10
N PHE A 149 16.29 -8.51 21.21
CA PHE A 149 17.00 -7.25 21.43
C PHE A 149 17.40 -6.62 20.11
N ALA A 150 17.18 -5.31 19.99
CA ALA A 150 17.65 -4.51 18.86
C ALA A 150 18.13 -3.12 19.33
N ASP A 151 19.06 -2.53 18.59
CA ASP A 151 19.48 -1.14 18.86
C ASP A 151 18.34 -0.16 18.58
N HIS A 152 17.55 -0.44 17.54
CA HIS A 152 16.34 0.29 17.18
C HIS A 152 15.25 -0.65 16.65
N VAL A 153 14.00 -0.26 16.86
CA VAL A 153 12.81 -0.91 16.31
C VAL A 153 12.13 0.03 15.32
N ILE A 154 11.74 -0.49 14.17
CA ILE A 154 10.99 0.27 13.17
C ILE A 154 9.63 -0.41 12.95
N ALA A 155 8.57 0.29 13.34
CA ALA A 155 7.20 -0.16 13.19
C ALA A 155 6.70 0.17 11.77
N CYS A 156 6.50 -0.88 10.98
CA CYS A 156 5.87 -0.88 9.65
C CYS A 156 4.64 -1.80 9.66
N ASP A 157 3.97 -1.95 10.81
CA ASP A 157 2.93 -2.93 11.13
C ASP A 157 1.51 -2.46 10.75
N GLY A 158 1.43 -1.43 9.89
CA GLY A 158 0.21 -1.02 9.20
C GLY A 158 -0.74 -0.15 10.05
N GLY A 159 -1.92 0.16 9.49
CA GLY A 159 -2.86 1.13 10.08
C GLY A 159 -3.35 0.78 11.48
N ASN A 160 -3.40 -0.51 11.82
CA ASN A 160 -3.73 -1.00 13.16
C ASN A 160 -2.48 -1.32 13.99
N SER A 161 -1.45 -0.50 13.88
CA SER A 161 -0.14 -0.70 14.50
C SER A 161 -0.21 -1.08 15.98
N THR A 162 0.37 -2.23 16.30
CA THR A 162 0.55 -2.69 17.68
C THR A 162 1.61 -1.86 18.39
N ALA A 163 2.72 -1.57 17.71
CA ALA A 163 3.79 -0.74 18.28
C ALA A 163 3.28 0.64 18.69
N ARG A 164 2.42 1.27 17.88
CA ARG A 164 1.80 2.57 18.19
C ARG A 164 0.94 2.50 19.45
N ARG A 165 0.13 1.44 19.59
CA ARG A 165 -0.73 1.23 20.77
C ARG A 165 0.09 0.96 22.03
N LEU A 166 1.15 0.16 21.94
CA LEU A 166 2.03 -0.15 23.06
C LEU A 166 2.77 1.08 23.62
N LEU A 167 2.98 2.10 22.79
CA LEU A 167 3.63 3.34 23.17
C LEU A 167 2.66 4.50 23.40
N ASP A 168 1.35 4.20 23.47
CA ASP A 168 0.28 5.17 23.73
C ASP A 168 0.37 6.44 22.84
N ILE A 169 0.73 6.27 21.55
CA ILE A 169 0.86 7.39 20.64
C ILE A 169 -0.52 7.82 20.16
N PRO A 170 -0.94 9.07 20.46
CA PRO A 170 -2.20 9.61 19.96
C PRO A 170 -2.24 9.67 18.43
N VAL A 171 -3.43 9.48 17.88
CA VAL A 171 -3.71 9.54 16.45
C VAL A 171 -4.72 10.63 16.19
N ASP A 172 -4.35 11.61 15.36
CA ASP A 172 -5.31 12.52 14.76
C ASP A 172 -6.01 11.79 13.61
N GLN A 173 -7.33 11.68 13.70
CA GLN A 173 -8.14 10.94 12.75
C GLN A 173 -9.35 11.75 12.32
N VAL A 174 -9.53 11.88 11.00
CA VAL A 174 -10.75 12.41 10.41
C VAL A 174 -11.36 11.35 9.50
N MET A 175 -12.59 10.96 9.78
CA MET A 175 -13.36 10.07 8.90
C MET A 175 -14.12 10.91 7.88
N TYR A 176 -14.05 10.52 6.62
CA TYR A 176 -14.83 11.16 5.56
C TYR A 176 -16.27 10.66 5.60
N ALA A 177 -17.19 11.54 5.21
CA ALA A 177 -18.57 11.14 5.04
C ALA A 177 -18.70 10.18 3.83
N GLY A 178 -19.31 9.02 4.06
CA GLY A 178 -19.51 8.03 3.02
C GLY A 178 -18.61 6.80 3.11
N TYR A 179 -18.71 5.96 2.11
CA TYR A 179 -17.95 4.71 2.00
C TYR A 179 -17.43 4.51 0.57
N PHE A 180 -16.47 3.61 0.44
CA PHE A 180 -15.89 3.23 -0.84
C PHE A 180 -16.09 1.75 -1.10
N VAL A 181 -16.21 1.42 -2.36
CA VAL A 181 -16.12 0.05 -2.86
C VAL A 181 -14.96 -0.02 -3.83
N VAL A 182 -14.14 -1.04 -3.68
CA VAL A 182 -13.01 -1.34 -4.57
C VAL A 182 -13.16 -2.79 -5.02
N ALA A 183 -13.18 -3.00 -6.32
CA ALA A 183 -13.33 -4.34 -6.90
C ALA A 183 -12.36 -4.55 -8.06
N ASP A 184 -11.80 -5.75 -8.17
CA ASP A 184 -11.07 -6.22 -9.34
C ASP A 184 -11.98 -7.13 -10.16
N VAL A 185 -12.18 -6.77 -11.43
CA VAL A 185 -13.14 -7.43 -12.32
C VAL A 185 -12.55 -7.64 -13.72
N SER A 186 -13.00 -8.69 -14.39
CA SER A 186 -12.89 -8.82 -15.84
C SER A 186 -14.24 -8.55 -16.47
N PHE A 187 -14.24 -7.93 -17.64
CA PHE A 187 -15.45 -7.63 -18.40
C PHE A 187 -15.49 -8.46 -19.69
N ASP A 188 -16.69 -8.95 -20.07
CA ASP A 188 -16.91 -9.51 -21.41
C ASP A 188 -16.77 -8.42 -22.47
N THR A 189 -17.35 -7.26 -22.17
CA THR A 189 -17.29 -6.06 -23.03
C THR A 189 -17.14 -4.83 -22.15
N LEU A 190 -16.17 -3.99 -22.50
CA LEU A 190 -15.97 -2.67 -21.91
C LEU A 190 -15.59 -1.72 -23.04
N PRO A 191 -16.47 -0.80 -23.46
CA PRO A 191 -16.20 0.13 -24.56
C PRO A 191 -15.31 1.30 -24.12
N LEU A 192 -14.18 1.00 -23.49
CA LEU A 192 -13.16 1.95 -23.05
C LEU A 192 -11.79 1.47 -23.54
N ALA A 193 -10.85 2.40 -23.66
CA ALA A 193 -9.45 2.06 -23.93
C ALA A 193 -8.89 1.21 -22.76
N ASN A 194 -8.21 0.13 -23.10
CA ASN A 194 -7.75 -0.87 -22.14
C ASN A 194 -6.41 -0.53 -21.48
N ASP A 195 -5.80 0.59 -21.87
CA ASP A 195 -4.54 1.12 -21.35
C ASP A 195 -4.70 2.52 -20.72
N GLU A 196 -5.93 3.02 -20.57
CA GLU A 196 -6.21 4.33 -20.01
C GLU A 196 -7.07 4.23 -18.75
N MET A 197 -6.91 5.18 -17.83
CA MET A 197 -7.79 5.35 -16.68
C MET A 197 -9.00 6.19 -17.05
N HIS A 198 -10.15 5.88 -16.46
CA HIS A 198 -11.40 6.61 -16.65
C HIS A 198 -12.00 6.99 -15.30
N CYS A 199 -12.15 8.30 -15.05
CA CYS A 199 -12.69 8.84 -13.80
C CYS A 199 -13.99 9.60 -14.09
N PHE A 200 -15.10 9.07 -13.60
CA PHE A 200 -16.44 9.64 -13.72
C PHE A 200 -16.82 10.35 -12.43
N CYS A 201 -16.81 11.69 -12.46
CA CYS A 201 -17.16 12.53 -11.32
C CYS A 201 -18.66 12.87 -11.34
N GLY A 202 -19.36 12.42 -10.33
CA GLY A 202 -20.77 12.74 -10.03
C GLY A 202 -20.91 13.91 -9.05
N VAL A 203 -22.15 14.18 -8.64
CA VAL A 203 -22.45 15.15 -7.57
C VAL A 203 -22.20 14.52 -6.19
N ASP A 204 -22.56 13.24 -6.04
CA ASP A 204 -22.56 12.54 -4.76
C ASP A 204 -21.43 11.50 -4.65
N GLY A 205 -20.43 11.54 -5.57
CA GLY A 205 -19.35 10.59 -5.56
C GLY A 205 -18.63 10.51 -6.91
N TYR A 206 -17.73 9.55 -7.02
CA TYR A 206 -17.02 9.27 -8.27
C TYR A 206 -16.91 7.76 -8.49
N LEU A 207 -16.68 7.39 -9.74
CA LEU A 207 -16.34 6.04 -10.15
C LEU A 207 -15.10 6.10 -11.03
N MET A 208 -14.10 5.29 -10.72
CA MET A 208 -12.93 5.09 -11.56
C MET A 208 -12.89 3.67 -12.08
N ILE A 209 -12.57 3.53 -13.37
CA ILE A 209 -12.25 2.26 -14.01
C ILE A 209 -10.79 2.35 -14.43
N VAL A 210 -9.98 1.47 -13.86
CA VAL A 210 -8.52 1.54 -13.93
C VAL A 210 -7.99 0.20 -14.42
N PRO A 211 -7.28 0.14 -15.56
CA PRO A 211 -6.72 -1.11 -16.04
C PRO A 211 -5.61 -1.59 -15.10
N ILE A 212 -5.56 -2.91 -14.89
CA ILE A 212 -4.51 -3.58 -14.14
C ILE A 212 -3.88 -4.70 -14.99
N PRO A 213 -2.65 -5.13 -14.68
CA PRO A 213 -2.01 -6.19 -15.44
C PRO A 213 -2.89 -7.46 -15.55
N GLY A 214 -2.79 -8.15 -16.67
CA GLY A 214 -3.56 -9.38 -16.91
C GLY A 214 -4.92 -9.18 -17.56
N GLY A 215 -5.24 -7.95 -18.05
CA GLY A 215 -6.47 -7.67 -18.79
C GLY A 215 -7.71 -7.47 -17.91
N SER A 216 -7.52 -7.35 -16.60
CA SER A 216 -8.57 -7.02 -15.64
C SER A 216 -8.58 -5.52 -15.34
N TYR A 217 -9.62 -5.09 -14.60
CA TYR A 217 -9.80 -3.69 -14.23
C TYR A 217 -10.09 -3.58 -12.74
N ARG A 218 -9.58 -2.52 -12.13
CA ARG A 218 -10.01 -2.08 -10.80
C ARG A 218 -11.11 -1.04 -10.95
N VAL A 219 -12.26 -1.31 -10.36
CA VAL A 219 -13.36 -0.37 -10.19
C VAL A 219 -13.26 0.20 -8.78
N ILE A 220 -13.18 1.53 -8.68
CA ILE A 220 -13.16 2.26 -7.41
C ILE A 220 -14.36 3.21 -7.41
N ALA A 221 -15.26 3.09 -6.47
CA ALA A 221 -16.43 3.95 -6.38
C ALA A 221 -16.61 4.49 -4.97
N SER A 222 -17.02 5.76 -4.86
CA SER A 222 -17.37 6.38 -3.58
C SER A 222 -18.87 6.70 -3.53
N PHE A 223 -19.45 6.55 -2.37
CA PHE A 223 -20.88 6.76 -2.13
C PHE A 223 -21.09 7.60 -0.87
N PRO A 224 -22.09 8.48 -0.85
CA PRO A 224 -22.53 9.15 0.39
C PRO A 224 -23.26 8.17 1.31
N GLY A 225 -23.37 8.53 2.58
CA GLY A 225 -24.13 7.77 3.58
C GLY A 225 -23.33 6.69 4.26
N GLU A 226 -24.03 5.81 4.96
CA GLU A 226 -23.43 4.72 5.73
C GLU A 226 -23.16 3.50 4.84
N ASP A 227 -22.09 2.79 5.15
CA ASP A 227 -21.70 1.54 4.48
C ASP A 227 -22.77 0.45 4.79
N PRO A 228 -23.46 -0.09 3.77
CA PRO A 228 -24.51 -1.09 3.97
C PRO A 228 -23.98 -2.46 4.44
N GLN A 229 -22.66 -2.65 4.53
CA GLN A 229 -21.97 -3.85 4.99
C GLN A 229 -22.18 -5.12 4.13
N SER A 230 -23.07 -5.11 3.14
CA SER A 230 -23.39 -6.27 2.29
C SER A 230 -23.99 -5.84 0.95
N GLY A 231 -24.18 -6.81 0.06
CA GLY A 231 -24.79 -6.57 -1.26
C GLY A 231 -23.78 -6.11 -2.33
N PHE A 232 -22.50 -6.35 -2.10
CA PHE A 232 -21.43 -6.04 -3.03
C PHE A 232 -21.06 -7.29 -3.84
N ASP A 233 -21.59 -7.40 -5.03
CA ASP A 233 -21.37 -8.49 -5.98
C ASP A 233 -21.16 -7.96 -7.41
N ALA A 234 -21.08 -8.85 -8.39
CA ALA A 234 -20.90 -8.49 -9.81
C ALA A 234 -22.09 -7.61 -10.31
N ALA A 235 -23.31 -7.94 -9.92
CA ALA A 235 -24.49 -7.18 -10.32
C ALA A 235 -24.48 -5.75 -9.72
N PHE A 236 -23.94 -5.60 -8.50
CA PHE A 236 -23.69 -4.28 -7.92
C PHE A 236 -22.72 -3.47 -8.79
N ILE A 237 -21.59 -4.05 -9.21
CA ILE A 237 -20.60 -3.36 -10.06
C ILE A 237 -21.22 -2.94 -11.40
N GLU A 238 -21.96 -3.82 -12.06
CA GLU A 238 -22.67 -3.49 -13.30
C GLU A 238 -23.68 -2.35 -13.11
N ARG A 239 -24.42 -2.38 -12.00
CA ARG A 239 -25.40 -1.34 -11.67
C ARG A 239 -24.73 0.02 -11.49
N ILE A 240 -23.66 0.13 -10.68
CA ILE A 240 -23.01 1.42 -10.44
C ILE A 240 -22.32 1.96 -11.71
N ILE A 241 -21.76 1.10 -12.56
CA ILE A 241 -21.22 1.53 -13.85
C ILE A 241 -22.35 2.13 -14.70
N ARG A 242 -23.49 1.47 -14.80
CA ARG A 242 -24.66 1.94 -15.58
C ARG A 242 -25.24 3.25 -15.04
N GLU A 243 -25.28 3.42 -13.73
CA GLU A 243 -25.83 4.62 -13.08
C GLU A 243 -24.89 5.81 -13.17
N MET A 244 -23.57 5.60 -13.00
CA MET A 244 -22.58 6.67 -12.89
C MET A 244 -21.92 7.01 -14.23
N THR A 245 -22.02 6.14 -15.24
CA THR A 245 -21.36 6.31 -16.54
C THR A 245 -22.34 6.16 -17.71
N PRO A 246 -22.00 6.61 -18.93
CA PRO A 246 -22.78 6.32 -20.13
C PRO A 246 -22.53 4.91 -20.69
N ILE A 247 -21.84 4.04 -19.96
CA ILE A 247 -21.31 2.78 -20.44
C ILE A 247 -22.20 1.63 -20.01
N ALA A 248 -22.43 0.68 -20.91
CA ALA A 248 -22.92 -0.66 -20.58
C ALA A 248 -21.71 -1.59 -20.48
N ALA A 249 -21.54 -2.22 -19.33
CA ALA A 249 -20.49 -3.19 -19.09
C ALA A 249 -21.08 -4.45 -18.47
N ASN A 250 -20.60 -5.61 -18.89
CA ASN A 250 -20.97 -6.89 -18.32
C ASN A 250 -19.75 -7.48 -17.61
N VAL A 251 -19.91 -7.74 -16.32
CA VAL A 251 -18.85 -8.36 -15.50
C VAL A 251 -18.80 -9.86 -15.80
N GLN A 252 -17.69 -10.31 -16.36
CA GLN A 252 -17.41 -11.73 -16.61
C GLN A 252 -17.01 -12.44 -15.31
N HIS A 253 -16.04 -11.82 -14.57
CA HIS A 253 -15.56 -12.33 -13.30
C HIS A 253 -15.33 -11.21 -12.30
N LEU A 254 -15.79 -11.43 -11.08
CA LEU A 254 -15.44 -10.64 -9.89
C LEU A 254 -14.32 -11.37 -9.15
N HIS A 255 -13.08 -10.89 -9.27
CA HIS A 255 -11.91 -11.51 -8.67
C HIS A 255 -11.77 -11.18 -7.19
N TRP A 256 -12.08 -9.94 -6.83
CA TRP A 256 -11.96 -9.42 -5.48
C TRP A 256 -12.85 -8.21 -5.29
N ILE A 257 -13.40 -8.05 -4.10
CA ILE A 257 -14.14 -6.86 -3.72
C ILE A 257 -13.94 -6.56 -2.24
N THR A 258 -13.86 -5.28 -1.92
CA THR A 258 -13.83 -4.78 -0.55
C THR A 258 -14.57 -3.46 -0.46
N HIS A 259 -15.05 -3.16 0.75
CA HIS A 259 -15.68 -1.88 1.06
C HIS A 259 -15.21 -1.39 2.42
N SER A 260 -15.20 -0.10 2.63
CA SER A 260 -14.94 0.50 3.93
C SER A 260 -15.24 2.00 3.95
N ALA A 261 -15.48 2.54 5.14
CA ALA A 261 -15.36 3.97 5.37
C ALA A 261 -13.88 4.37 5.36
N PHE A 262 -13.57 5.52 4.80
CA PHE A 262 -12.22 6.04 4.70
C PHE A 262 -12.06 7.36 5.44
N GLY A 263 -10.84 7.59 5.85
CA GLY A 263 -10.42 8.82 6.48
C GLY A 263 -8.91 9.00 6.32
N HIS A 264 -8.37 9.99 6.97
CA HIS A 264 -6.95 10.05 7.21
C HIS A 264 -6.65 9.89 8.69
N ARG A 265 -5.48 9.34 8.97
CA ARG A 265 -4.93 9.13 10.30
C ARG A 265 -3.47 9.54 10.30
N ILE A 266 -3.07 10.32 11.29
CA ILE A 266 -1.67 10.68 11.47
C ILE A 266 -1.34 10.51 12.94
N ALA A 267 -0.37 9.66 13.24
CA ALA A 267 0.14 9.55 14.60
C ALA A 267 0.92 10.82 14.97
N SER A 268 0.74 11.30 16.19
CA SER A 268 1.31 12.56 16.64
C SER A 268 2.85 12.58 16.66
N ARG A 269 3.48 11.40 16.56
CA ARG A 269 4.94 11.24 16.55
C ARG A 269 5.34 10.14 15.58
N ALA A 270 6.38 10.40 14.77
CA ALA A 270 7.04 9.40 13.93
C ALA A 270 8.16 8.64 14.68
N ARG A 271 8.47 9.06 15.91
CA ARG A 271 9.52 8.47 16.75
C ARG A 271 9.20 8.64 18.24
N VAL A 272 9.49 7.59 19.01
CA VAL A 272 9.54 7.62 20.48
C VAL A 272 10.80 6.87 20.91
N GLY A 273 11.75 7.58 21.50
CA GLY A 273 13.03 7.01 21.90
C GLY A 273 13.74 6.32 20.72
N ARG A 274 13.92 5.00 20.84
CA ARG A 274 14.56 4.14 19.83
C ARG A 274 13.57 3.42 18.91
N VAL A 275 12.29 3.77 18.98
CA VAL A 275 11.24 3.20 18.13
C VAL A 275 10.78 4.22 17.10
N PHE A 276 10.84 3.85 15.83
CA PHE A 276 10.42 4.66 14.67
C PHE A 276 9.16 4.09 14.04
N PHE A 277 8.42 4.92 13.33
CA PHE A 277 7.20 4.55 12.62
C PHE A 277 7.31 4.96 11.15
N ALA A 278 6.85 4.08 10.24
CA ALA A 278 6.82 4.35 8.80
C ALA A 278 5.56 3.75 8.16
N GLY A 279 5.14 4.34 7.05
CA GLY A 279 3.93 3.95 6.32
C GLY A 279 2.66 4.08 7.16
N ASP A 280 1.72 3.18 6.95
CA ASP A 280 0.41 3.21 7.63
C ASP A 280 0.49 3.13 9.16
N ALA A 281 1.61 2.68 9.73
CA ALA A 281 1.84 2.71 11.17
C ALA A 281 1.98 4.14 11.69
N TRP A 282 2.49 5.07 10.88
CA TRP A 282 2.59 6.48 11.18
C TRP A 282 1.44 7.29 10.59
N HIS A 283 1.18 7.17 9.29
CA HIS A 283 0.17 7.94 8.57
C HIS A 283 -0.59 7.08 7.57
N GLN A 284 -1.87 7.30 7.47
CA GLN A 284 -2.75 6.64 6.52
C GLN A 284 -3.69 7.67 5.91
N PHE A 285 -3.82 7.67 4.60
CA PHE A 285 -4.67 8.59 3.84
C PHE A 285 -5.76 7.85 3.08
N SER A 286 -6.65 8.60 2.45
CA SER A 286 -7.62 8.07 1.50
C SER A 286 -6.94 7.26 0.39
N PRO A 287 -7.58 6.21 -0.12
CA PRO A 287 -7.07 5.46 -1.27
C PRO A 287 -7.08 6.26 -2.57
N ILE A 288 -7.72 7.43 -2.59
CA ILE A 288 -7.75 8.32 -3.76
C ILE A 288 -6.32 8.73 -4.12
N GLY A 289 -5.94 8.48 -5.37
CA GLY A 289 -4.60 8.77 -5.87
C GLY A 289 -3.53 7.71 -5.57
N GLY A 290 -3.87 6.62 -4.85
CA GLY A 290 -2.95 5.51 -4.59
C GLY A 290 -1.71 5.91 -3.80
N THR A 291 -1.83 6.82 -2.83
CA THR A 291 -0.69 7.49 -2.18
C THR A 291 -0.07 6.69 -1.05
N ASN A 292 -0.85 5.89 -0.28
CA ASN A 292 -0.40 5.28 0.98
C ASN A 292 0.86 4.41 0.83
N MET A 293 0.84 3.42 -0.05
CA MET A 293 1.99 2.55 -0.28
C MET A 293 3.22 3.36 -0.76
N ASN A 294 3.01 4.31 -1.65
CA ASN A 294 4.09 5.14 -2.20
C ASN A 294 4.76 6.00 -1.14
N LEU A 295 3.97 6.72 -0.33
CA LEU A 295 4.50 7.51 0.79
C LEU A 295 5.24 6.63 1.79
N GLY A 296 4.71 5.44 2.11
CA GLY A 296 5.40 4.51 3.00
C GLY A 296 6.73 4.00 2.42
N ILE A 297 6.84 3.80 1.11
CA ILE A 297 8.10 3.46 0.44
C ILE A 297 9.08 4.65 0.51
N GLU A 298 8.59 5.87 0.35
CA GLU A 298 9.39 7.09 0.51
C GLU A 298 9.85 7.28 1.96
N ASP A 299 9.00 7.03 2.96
CA ASP A 299 9.39 6.98 4.38
C ASP A 299 10.53 5.99 4.60
N ALA A 300 10.41 4.77 4.06
CA ALA A 300 11.43 3.75 4.17
C ALA A 300 12.77 4.22 3.58
N ALA A 301 12.74 4.90 2.43
CA ALA A 301 13.95 5.43 1.80
C ALA A 301 14.58 6.59 2.59
N VAL A 302 13.75 7.48 3.15
CA VAL A 302 14.23 8.58 4.02
C VAL A 302 14.84 8.02 5.30
N LEU A 303 14.14 7.10 5.97
CA LEU A 303 14.59 6.51 7.22
C LEU A 303 15.85 5.67 7.02
N ALA A 304 15.95 4.91 5.92
CA ALA A 304 17.17 4.18 5.59
C ALA A 304 18.38 5.11 5.47
N ARG A 305 18.23 6.26 4.79
CA ARG A 305 19.31 7.25 4.69
C ARG A 305 19.73 7.81 6.04
N ALA A 306 18.76 8.17 6.90
CA ALA A 306 19.05 8.68 8.25
C ALA A 306 19.78 7.64 9.11
N ILE A 307 19.32 6.38 9.11
CA ILE A 307 19.95 5.29 9.84
C ILE A 307 21.41 5.07 9.35
N LEU A 308 21.62 5.03 8.05
CA LEU A 308 22.95 4.82 7.45
C LEU A 308 23.91 5.99 7.71
N ALA A 309 23.40 7.22 7.76
CA ALA A 309 24.18 8.39 8.13
C ALA A 309 24.47 8.48 9.64
N ARG A 310 23.87 7.59 10.46
CA ARG A 310 23.91 7.67 11.94
C ARG A 310 23.31 8.96 12.50
N ASP A 311 22.38 9.56 11.76
CA ASP A 311 21.70 10.79 12.10
C ASP A 311 20.27 10.44 12.64
N LEU A 312 20.24 9.90 13.89
CA LEU A 312 19.05 9.39 14.54
C LEU A 312 18.72 10.14 15.83
#